data_5c2866974460bd21c3d2c0622e3209c4
#
_entry.id   5c2866974460bd21c3d2c0622e3209c4
#
_cell.length_a   1.000
_cell.length_b   1.000
_cell.length_c   1.000
_cell.angle_alpha   90.00
_cell.angle_beta   90.00
_cell.angle_gamma   90.00
#
_symmetry.space_group_name_H-M   'P 1'
#
loop_
_entity.id
_entity.type
_entity.pdbx_description
1 polymer ?
#
loop_
_entity_poly.entity_id
_entity_poly.type
_entity_poly.pdbx_seq_one_letter_code
_entity_poly.pdbx_strand_id
1 'polypeptide(L)'
;GRKQVHYVCMAEYDATMPNCEVAYPPVELSNVLGEYLSKNGKTQLRIAETEKYAHVTFFFNGGVEAPYEGEDRKVIPSPKDVPTYDLKPQMSAPEVADECKARIESGKYDVIILNFANCDMVGHTGVFDSAVKAVEAVDAAVNEVVTAVLNAGGCVFLTAGHRNAGKM
;
A
#
# COMPACT_ATOMS: atom_id res chain seq x y z
N GLY A 1 -19.57 -32.96 20.58
CA GLY A 1 -18.13 -33.20 20.51
C GLY A 1 -17.57 -32.56 19.24
N ARG A 2 -16.33 -32.08 19.26
CA ARG A 2 -15.63 -31.56 18.05
C ARG A 2 -15.40 -32.73 17.11
N LYS A 3 -15.82 -32.59 15.84
CA LYS A 3 -15.46 -33.56 14.81
C LYS A 3 -14.03 -33.27 14.35
N GLN A 4 -13.23 -34.34 14.26
CA GLN A 4 -11.92 -34.25 13.65
C GLN A 4 -12.13 -34.20 12.13
N VAL A 5 -11.62 -33.13 11.49
CA VAL A 5 -11.67 -32.99 10.04
C VAL A 5 -10.26 -32.84 9.50
N HIS A 6 -10.06 -33.24 8.26
CA HIS A 6 -8.87 -32.92 7.51
C HIS A 6 -9.07 -31.49 6.95
N TYR A 7 -8.24 -30.55 7.38
CA TYR A 7 -8.36 -29.14 7.00
C TYR A 7 -7.18 -28.72 6.12
N VAL A 8 -7.48 -28.16 4.96
CA VAL A 8 -6.48 -27.69 4.02
C VAL A 8 -6.71 -26.20 3.77
N CYS A 9 -5.71 -25.38 4.09
CA CYS A 9 -5.68 -23.97 3.73
C CYS A 9 -5.20 -23.78 2.29
N MET A 10 -5.76 -22.82 1.57
CA MET A 10 -5.30 -22.50 0.23
C MET A 10 -3.87 -21.91 0.25
N ALA A 11 -3.57 -21.07 1.23
CA ALA A 11 -2.25 -20.50 1.46
C ALA A 11 -1.89 -20.64 2.95
N GLU A 12 -0.64 -20.39 3.32
CA GLU A 12 -0.22 -20.32 4.70
C GLU A 12 -0.67 -18.98 5.30
N TYR A 13 -1.69 -19.02 6.15
CA TYR A 13 -2.22 -17.84 6.85
C TYR A 13 -1.57 -17.66 8.23
N ASP A 14 -1.17 -18.74 8.85
CA ASP A 14 -0.53 -18.80 10.15
C ASP A 14 0.29 -20.10 10.26
N ALA A 15 1.61 -19.98 10.29
CA ALA A 15 2.53 -21.11 10.40
C ALA A 15 2.38 -21.90 11.72
N THR A 16 1.71 -21.31 12.73
CA THR A 16 1.47 -21.94 14.03
C THR A 16 0.15 -22.71 14.12
N MET A 17 -0.68 -22.64 13.07
CA MET A 17 -2.00 -23.28 13.05
C MET A 17 -1.87 -24.81 13.09
N PRO A 18 -2.39 -25.48 14.13
CA PRO A 18 -2.28 -26.92 14.26
C PRO A 18 -3.26 -27.65 13.34
N ASN A 19 -2.89 -28.85 12.91
CA ASN A 19 -3.76 -29.78 12.16
C ASN A 19 -4.32 -29.21 10.86
N CYS A 20 -3.54 -28.40 10.15
CA CYS A 20 -3.87 -27.96 8.80
C CYS A 20 -2.72 -28.26 7.84
N GLU A 21 -3.07 -28.54 6.60
CA GLU A 21 -2.14 -28.61 5.48
C GLU A 21 -2.28 -27.35 4.63
N VAL A 22 -1.25 -27.04 3.85
CA VAL A 22 -1.22 -25.86 2.97
C VAL A 22 -1.11 -26.35 1.53
N ALA A 23 -2.10 -26.00 0.70
CA ALA A 23 -2.14 -26.42 -0.69
C ALA A 23 -1.07 -25.68 -1.53
N TYR A 24 -0.87 -24.40 -1.26
CA TYR A 24 0.11 -23.56 -1.93
C TYR A 24 1.00 -22.92 -0.86
N PRO A 25 2.13 -23.56 -0.52
CA PRO A 25 3.07 -23.00 0.46
C PRO A 25 3.69 -21.70 -0.06
N PRO A 26 4.19 -20.83 0.84
CA PRO A 26 4.89 -19.62 0.47
C PRO A 26 6.06 -19.93 -0.44
N VAL A 27 6.24 -19.10 -1.48
CA VAL A 27 7.41 -19.14 -2.36
C VAL A 27 8.33 -18.02 -1.94
N GLU A 28 9.56 -18.34 -1.59
CA GLU A 28 10.59 -17.32 -1.33
C GLU A 28 10.92 -16.57 -2.63
N LEU A 29 10.64 -15.29 -2.64
CA LEU A 29 10.98 -14.41 -3.77
C LEU A 29 12.36 -13.81 -3.50
N SER A 30 13.23 -13.87 -4.51
CA SER A 30 14.54 -13.22 -4.51
C SER A 30 14.62 -12.16 -5.60
N ASN A 31 15.48 -11.20 -5.40
CA ASN A 31 15.71 -10.10 -6.34
C ASN A 31 14.45 -9.28 -6.63
N VAL A 32 13.61 -9.09 -5.62
CA VAL A 32 12.50 -8.15 -5.69
C VAL A 32 13.00 -6.71 -5.85
N LEU A 33 12.16 -5.81 -6.33
CA LEU A 33 12.56 -4.44 -6.64
C LEU A 33 13.28 -3.74 -5.48
N GLY A 34 12.76 -3.86 -4.25
CA GLY A 34 13.38 -3.26 -3.07
C GLY A 34 14.79 -3.77 -2.78
N GLU A 35 14.99 -5.08 -2.92
CA GLU A 35 16.30 -5.72 -2.79
C GLU A 35 17.26 -5.27 -3.91
N TYR A 36 16.76 -5.20 -5.15
CA TYR A 36 17.54 -4.75 -6.29
C TYR A 36 18.01 -3.29 -6.14
N LEU A 37 17.12 -2.40 -5.71
CA LEU A 37 17.46 -1.00 -5.44
C LEU A 37 18.54 -0.89 -4.36
N SER A 38 18.38 -1.61 -3.26
CA SER A 38 19.32 -1.66 -2.14
C SER A 38 20.71 -2.13 -2.60
N LYS A 39 20.78 -3.25 -3.33
CA LYS A 39 22.04 -3.80 -3.89
C LYS A 39 22.76 -2.82 -4.83
N ASN A 40 22.03 -1.90 -5.44
CA ASN A 40 22.57 -0.85 -6.29
C ASN A 40 22.80 0.49 -5.57
N GLY A 41 22.78 0.50 -4.23
CA GLY A 41 23.01 1.68 -3.41
C GLY A 41 21.97 2.78 -3.56
N LYS A 42 20.74 2.44 -3.99
CA LYS A 42 19.65 3.38 -4.19
C LYS A 42 18.83 3.56 -2.92
N THR A 43 18.50 4.82 -2.63
CA THR A 43 17.62 5.18 -1.53
C THR A 43 16.16 5.09 -1.95
N GLN A 44 15.32 4.55 -1.07
CA GLN A 44 13.91 4.34 -1.38
C GLN A 44 13.00 4.70 -0.20
N LEU A 45 11.82 5.24 -0.49
CA LEU A 45 10.76 5.51 0.47
C LEU A 45 9.55 4.64 0.18
N ARG A 46 8.97 4.04 1.22
CA ARG A 46 7.67 3.38 1.22
C ARG A 46 6.71 4.24 2.03
N ILE A 47 5.62 4.70 1.40
CA ILE A 47 4.67 5.58 2.06
C ILE A 47 3.24 5.18 1.71
N ALA A 48 2.42 5.05 2.74
CA ALA A 48 0.98 4.82 2.63
C ALA A 48 0.30 5.15 3.96
N GLU A 49 -1.01 5.24 3.96
CA GLU A 49 -1.77 5.21 5.21
C GLU A 49 -1.91 3.77 5.74
N THR A 50 -2.36 3.61 7.00
CA THR A 50 -2.36 2.34 7.75
C THR A 50 -2.91 1.17 6.94
N GLU A 51 -4.04 1.34 6.25
CA GLU A 51 -4.74 0.27 5.52
C GLU A 51 -3.94 -0.29 4.34
N LYS A 52 -2.99 0.46 3.81
CA LYS A 52 -2.17 0.07 2.65
C LYS A 52 -0.66 0.02 2.95
N TYR A 53 -0.27 0.20 4.22
CA TYR A 53 1.13 0.17 4.60
C TYR A 53 1.81 -1.17 4.30
N ALA A 54 1.17 -2.28 4.63
CA ALA A 54 1.70 -3.62 4.33
C ALA A 54 1.85 -3.87 2.81
N HIS A 55 1.01 -3.22 1.99
CA HIS A 55 1.06 -3.37 0.53
C HIS A 55 2.33 -2.75 -0.08
N VAL A 56 2.81 -1.64 0.48
CA VAL A 56 4.04 -0.98 0.01
C VAL A 56 5.30 -1.44 0.76
N THR A 57 5.16 -2.28 1.79
CA THR A 57 6.27 -2.80 2.60
C THR A 57 6.37 -4.32 2.50
N PHE A 58 5.71 -5.05 3.36
CA PHE A 58 5.79 -6.51 3.46
C PHE A 58 5.49 -7.22 2.14
N PHE A 59 4.32 -6.94 1.53
CA PHE A 59 3.94 -7.60 0.28
C PHE A 59 4.81 -7.16 -0.90
N PHE A 60 5.16 -5.88 -0.97
CA PHE A 60 6.03 -5.37 -2.03
C PHE A 60 7.46 -5.94 -1.94
N ASN A 61 7.90 -6.28 -0.74
CA ASN A 61 9.18 -6.92 -0.47
C ASN A 61 9.12 -8.46 -0.53
N GLY A 62 8.05 -9.02 -1.10
CA GLY A 62 7.94 -10.47 -1.30
C GLY A 62 7.79 -11.27 -0.01
N GLY A 63 7.17 -10.68 1.03
CA GLY A 63 6.97 -11.30 2.33
C GLY A 63 8.11 -11.07 3.33
N VAL A 64 9.05 -10.19 3.02
CA VAL A 64 10.15 -9.80 3.92
C VAL A 64 9.72 -8.60 4.75
N GLU A 65 9.61 -8.78 6.09
CA GLU A 65 9.20 -7.71 7.01
C GLU A 65 10.30 -6.66 7.21
N ALA A 66 11.54 -7.07 7.29
CA ALA A 66 12.67 -6.16 7.51
C ALA A 66 12.87 -5.21 6.31
N PRO A 67 13.09 -3.90 6.55
CA PRO A 67 13.45 -3.00 5.47
C PRO A 67 14.81 -3.36 4.88
N TYR A 68 14.97 -3.17 3.58
CA TYR A 68 16.27 -3.27 2.94
C TYR A 68 17.15 -2.06 3.27
N GLU A 69 18.47 -2.20 3.11
CA GLU A 69 19.38 -1.07 3.26
C GLU A 69 18.98 0.08 2.32
N GLY A 70 18.93 1.31 2.83
CA GLY A 70 18.44 2.48 2.09
C GLY A 70 16.92 2.59 1.96
N GLU A 71 16.15 1.69 2.57
CA GLU A 71 14.68 1.73 2.59
C GLU A 71 14.16 2.44 3.85
N ASP A 72 13.57 3.61 3.68
CA ASP A 72 12.79 4.28 4.70
C ASP A 72 11.31 3.96 4.54
N ARG A 73 10.58 3.94 5.66
CA ARG A 73 9.15 3.67 5.72
C ARG A 73 8.42 4.79 6.44
N LYS A 74 7.31 5.23 5.86
CA LYS A 74 6.43 6.22 6.49
C LYS A 74 4.98 5.74 6.45
N VAL A 75 4.39 5.56 7.61
CA VAL A 75 2.96 5.30 7.75
C VAL A 75 2.25 6.58 8.19
N ILE A 76 1.14 6.88 7.55
CA ILE A 76 0.19 7.92 7.95
C ILE A 76 -1.01 7.21 8.58
N PRO A 77 -1.45 7.59 9.78
CA PRO A 77 -2.61 6.94 10.38
C PRO A 77 -3.87 7.09 9.52
N SER A 78 -4.56 5.99 9.24
CA SER A 78 -5.91 6.07 8.66
C SER A 78 -6.90 6.64 9.66
N PRO A 79 -7.99 7.29 9.22
CA PRO A 79 -9.00 7.85 10.11
C PRO A 79 -9.58 6.81 11.06
N LYS A 80 -9.69 7.16 12.34
CA LYS A 80 -10.31 6.33 13.40
C LYS A 80 -11.59 6.97 13.96
N ASP A 81 -11.95 8.12 13.44
CA ASP A 81 -13.09 8.95 13.85
C ASP A 81 -14.40 8.55 13.15
N VAL A 82 -14.34 7.62 12.22
CA VAL A 82 -15.50 7.07 11.50
C VAL A 82 -15.51 5.53 11.56
N PRO A 83 -16.70 4.90 11.65
CA PRO A 83 -16.80 3.44 11.67
C PRO A 83 -16.52 2.80 10.31
N THR A 84 -16.80 3.52 9.21
CA THR A 84 -16.58 3.07 7.82
C THR A 84 -16.12 4.24 6.95
N TYR A 85 -15.30 3.96 5.94
CA TYR A 85 -14.63 5.01 5.15
C TYR A 85 -15.53 5.71 4.12
N ASP A 86 -16.73 5.21 3.85
CA ASP A 86 -17.76 5.94 3.08
C ASP A 86 -18.19 7.25 3.76
N LEU A 87 -18.05 7.33 5.09
CA LEU A 87 -18.33 8.55 5.85
C LEU A 87 -17.18 9.58 5.81
N LYS A 88 -15.98 9.15 5.38
CA LYS A 88 -14.80 10.01 5.21
C LYS A 88 -13.99 9.57 3.98
N PRO A 89 -14.54 9.77 2.75
CA PRO A 89 -13.95 9.21 1.52
C PRO A 89 -12.54 9.69 1.19
N GLN A 90 -12.17 10.91 1.65
CA GLN A 90 -10.82 11.44 1.49
C GLN A 90 -9.80 10.67 2.33
N MET A 91 -10.24 9.93 3.37
CA MET A 91 -9.38 9.21 4.30
C MET A 91 -8.21 10.09 4.75
N SER A 92 -6.96 9.63 4.61
CA SER A 92 -5.75 10.40 4.89
C SER A 92 -4.96 10.74 3.62
N ALA A 93 -5.61 10.78 2.45
CA ALA A 93 -4.91 11.08 1.19
C ALA A 93 -4.23 12.46 1.18
N PRO A 94 -4.83 13.56 1.71
CA PRO A 94 -4.16 14.84 1.78
C PRO A 94 -2.87 14.78 2.61
N GLU A 95 -2.92 14.19 3.79
CA GLU A 95 -1.77 14.07 4.69
C GLU A 95 -0.66 13.18 4.09
N VAL A 96 -1.05 12.15 3.36
CA VAL A 96 -0.10 11.29 2.61
C VAL A 96 0.57 12.08 1.49
N ALA A 97 -0.18 12.91 0.75
CA ALA A 97 0.35 13.74 -0.31
C ALA A 97 1.31 14.80 0.23
N ASP A 98 0.94 15.51 1.30
CA ASP A 98 1.78 16.52 1.95
C ASP A 98 3.11 15.94 2.44
N GLU A 99 3.06 14.81 3.15
CA GLU A 99 4.28 14.13 3.62
C GLU A 99 5.12 13.63 2.44
N CYS A 100 4.51 13.05 1.41
CA CYS A 100 5.22 12.58 0.23
C CYS A 100 5.91 13.75 -0.49
N LYS A 101 5.22 14.87 -0.68
CA LYS A 101 5.78 16.09 -1.27
C LYS A 101 6.99 16.60 -0.48
N ALA A 102 6.90 16.70 0.85
CA ALA A 102 8.02 17.10 1.69
C ALA A 102 9.22 16.16 1.53
N ARG A 103 8.97 14.85 1.37
CA ARG A 103 10.02 13.84 1.13
C ARG A 103 10.65 13.98 -0.26
N ILE A 104 9.86 14.30 -1.29
CA ILE A 104 10.37 14.59 -2.64
C ILE A 104 11.26 15.83 -2.61
N GLU A 105 10.79 16.89 -2.00
CA GLU A 105 11.51 18.18 -1.90
C GLU A 105 12.82 18.07 -1.10
N SER A 106 12.93 17.09 -0.20
CA SER A 106 14.18 16.81 0.52
C SER A 106 15.33 16.31 -0.36
N GLY A 107 15.03 15.80 -1.56
CA GLY A 107 16.01 15.22 -2.47
C GLY A 107 16.72 13.96 -1.96
N LYS A 108 16.19 13.34 -0.87
CA LYS A 108 16.85 12.20 -0.22
C LYS A 108 16.67 10.89 -0.99
N TYR A 109 15.58 10.72 -1.73
CA TYR A 109 15.17 9.42 -2.26
C TYR A 109 15.34 9.34 -3.78
N ASP A 110 15.95 8.25 -4.25
CA ASP A 110 16.00 7.90 -5.68
C ASP A 110 14.65 7.35 -6.17
N VAL A 111 13.94 6.60 -5.32
CA VAL A 111 12.67 5.94 -5.65
C VAL A 111 11.66 6.09 -4.51
N ILE A 112 10.42 6.39 -4.84
CA ILE A 112 9.31 6.46 -3.88
C ILE A 112 8.21 5.52 -4.34
N ILE A 113 7.76 4.64 -3.45
CA ILE A 113 6.61 3.76 -3.64
C ILE A 113 5.50 4.26 -2.72
N LEU A 114 4.45 4.79 -3.34
CA LEU A 114 3.28 5.38 -2.68
C LEU A 114 2.02 4.59 -3.00
N ASN A 115 1.14 4.41 -2.03
CA ASN A 115 -0.19 3.87 -2.24
C ASN A 115 -1.24 4.76 -1.56
N PHE A 116 -2.25 5.18 -2.32
CA PHE A 116 -3.48 5.80 -1.81
C PHE A 116 -4.55 4.72 -1.61
N ALA A 117 -5.09 4.62 -0.40
CA ALA A 117 -6.00 3.55 -0.01
C ALA A 117 -7.46 3.78 -0.44
N ASN A 118 -7.81 5.02 -0.75
CA ASN A 118 -9.19 5.51 -0.85
C ASN A 118 -10.08 4.71 -1.79
N CYS A 119 -9.66 4.52 -3.05
CA CYS A 119 -10.51 3.87 -4.06
C CYS A 119 -10.82 2.40 -3.70
N ASP A 120 -9.89 1.71 -3.04
CA ASP A 120 -10.12 0.36 -2.57
C ASP A 120 -11.00 0.33 -1.32
N MET A 121 -10.58 1.03 -0.27
CA MET A 121 -11.24 0.97 1.03
C MET A 121 -12.68 1.50 0.99
N VAL A 122 -12.91 2.61 0.32
CA VAL A 122 -14.25 3.17 0.11
C VAL A 122 -15.06 2.32 -0.87
N GLY A 123 -14.43 1.79 -1.91
CA GLY A 123 -15.05 0.87 -2.87
C GLY A 123 -15.65 -0.37 -2.21
N HIS A 124 -15.00 -0.91 -1.18
CA HIS A 124 -15.52 -2.04 -0.40
C HIS A 124 -16.85 -1.76 0.32
N THR A 125 -17.19 -0.50 0.57
CA THR A 125 -18.44 -0.14 1.25
C THR A 125 -19.67 -0.24 0.32
N GLY A 126 -19.47 -0.23 -1.00
CA GLY A 126 -20.54 -0.26 -2.00
C GLY A 126 -21.33 1.04 -2.12
N VAL A 127 -20.89 2.14 -1.49
CA VAL A 127 -21.57 3.45 -1.54
C VAL A 127 -21.02 4.27 -2.72
N PHE A 128 -21.75 4.33 -3.81
CA PHE A 128 -21.32 4.93 -5.07
C PHE A 128 -20.87 6.39 -4.93
N ASP A 129 -21.69 7.25 -4.30
CA ASP A 129 -21.37 8.68 -4.14
C ASP A 129 -20.09 8.90 -3.32
N SER A 130 -19.83 8.02 -2.35
CA SER A 130 -18.61 8.06 -1.57
C SER A 130 -17.40 7.57 -2.37
N ALA A 131 -17.58 6.58 -3.23
CA ALA A 131 -16.52 6.13 -4.13
C ALA A 131 -16.12 7.24 -5.13
N VAL A 132 -17.09 8.00 -5.66
CA VAL A 132 -16.80 9.18 -6.50
C VAL A 132 -15.94 10.19 -5.74
N LYS A 133 -16.33 10.56 -4.53
CA LYS A 133 -15.56 11.48 -3.68
C LYS A 133 -14.17 10.95 -3.33
N ALA A 134 -14.03 9.65 -3.17
CA ALA A 134 -12.74 9.01 -2.94
C ALA A 134 -11.80 9.16 -4.15
N VAL A 135 -12.33 8.99 -5.36
CA VAL A 135 -11.58 9.20 -6.61
C VAL A 135 -11.17 10.67 -6.76
N GLU A 136 -12.09 11.62 -6.50
CA GLU A 136 -11.81 13.04 -6.54
C GLU A 136 -10.70 13.46 -5.56
N ALA A 137 -10.72 12.91 -4.35
CA ALA A 137 -9.70 13.15 -3.34
C ALA A 137 -8.32 12.59 -3.76
N VAL A 138 -8.30 11.39 -4.35
CA VAL A 138 -7.06 10.79 -4.87
C VAL A 138 -6.54 11.57 -6.07
N ASP A 139 -7.40 12.03 -6.97
CA ASP A 139 -7.00 12.83 -8.14
C ASP A 139 -6.28 14.11 -7.70
N ALA A 140 -6.83 14.83 -6.71
CA ALA A 140 -6.21 16.01 -6.13
C ALA A 140 -4.83 15.68 -5.50
N ALA A 141 -4.76 14.64 -4.67
CA ALA A 141 -3.53 14.20 -4.01
C ALA A 141 -2.45 13.73 -5.00
N VAL A 142 -2.85 13.00 -6.04
CA VAL A 142 -1.94 12.57 -7.13
C VAL A 142 -1.39 13.78 -7.87
N ASN A 143 -2.22 14.77 -8.19
CA ASN A 143 -1.76 15.98 -8.87
C ASN A 143 -0.67 16.71 -8.07
N GLU A 144 -0.80 16.81 -6.76
CA GLU A 144 0.22 17.42 -5.90
C GLU A 144 1.54 16.66 -5.93
N VAL A 145 1.48 15.32 -5.77
CA VAL A 145 2.66 14.46 -5.77
C VAL A 145 3.34 14.46 -7.14
N VAL A 146 2.58 14.32 -8.23
CA VAL A 146 3.10 14.32 -9.61
C VAL A 146 3.78 15.65 -9.90
N THR A 147 3.14 16.78 -9.53
CA THR A 147 3.72 18.12 -9.72
C THR A 147 5.05 18.26 -8.98
N ALA A 148 5.12 17.79 -7.73
CA ALA A 148 6.36 17.83 -6.95
C ALA A 148 7.48 17.00 -7.57
N VAL A 149 7.17 15.78 -8.05
CA VAL A 149 8.16 14.91 -8.71
C VAL A 149 8.68 15.54 -10.00
N LEU A 150 7.79 16.06 -10.84
CA LEU A 150 8.18 16.69 -12.12
C LEU A 150 9.01 17.96 -11.89
N ASN A 151 8.67 18.77 -10.89
CA ASN A 151 9.46 19.93 -10.50
C ASN A 151 10.85 19.58 -9.99
N ALA A 152 10.99 18.40 -9.36
CA ALA A 152 12.27 17.84 -8.94
C ALA A 152 13.07 17.18 -10.09
N GLY A 153 12.55 17.17 -11.33
CA GLY A 153 13.17 16.54 -12.49
C GLY A 153 13.02 15.02 -12.54
N GLY A 154 12.10 14.46 -11.74
CA GLY A 154 11.81 13.04 -11.70
C GLY A 154 10.78 12.58 -12.73
N CYS A 155 10.43 11.30 -12.69
CA CYS A 155 9.36 10.70 -13.48
C CYS A 155 8.40 9.94 -12.59
N VAL A 156 7.16 9.76 -13.06
CA VAL A 156 6.09 9.10 -12.31
C VAL A 156 5.52 7.95 -13.13
N PHE A 157 5.35 6.80 -12.47
CA PHE A 157 4.55 5.69 -12.97
C PHE A 157 3.25 5.63 -12.15
N LEU A 158 2.13 5.99 -12.76
CA LEU A 158 0.83 5.93 -12.13
C LEU A 158 0.11 4.65 -12.56
N THR A 159 -0.31 3.86 -11.59
CA THR A 159 -1.03 2.60 -11.82
C THR A 159 -2.03 2.33 -10.70
N ALA A 160 -2.86 1.32 -10.87
CA ALA A 160 -3.76 0.83 -9.82
C ALA A 160 -3.38 -0.60 -9.44
N GLY A 161 -3.49 -0.94 -8.16
CA GLY A 161 -3.28 -2.31 -7.68
C GLY A 161 -4.44 -3.24 -8.09
N HIS A 162 -5.67 -2.72 -8.18
CA HIS A 162 -6.90 -3.44 -8.52
C HIS A 162 -8.05 -2.46 -8.82
N ARG A 163 -9.25 -2.98 -9.13
CA ARG A 163 -10.36 -2.21 -9.69
C ARG A 163 -11.60 -2.10 -8.79
N ASN A 164 -11.46 -2.03 -7.47
CA ASN A 164 -12.63 -2.01 -6.57
C ASN A 164 -13.60 -0.86 -6.82
N ALA A 165 -13.13 0.32 -7.17
CA ALA A 165 -13.98 1.46 -7.54
C ALA A 165 -14.29 1.54 -9.06
N GLY A 166 -13.86 0.58 -9.84
CA GLY A 166 -13.94 0.65 -11.30
C GLY A 166 -15.28 0.22 -11.89
N LYS A 167 -16.12 -0.47 -11.11
CA LYS A 167 -17.47 -0.89 -11.50
C LYS A 167 -18.26 -1.23 -10.22
N MET A 168 -19.14 -0.35 -9.82
CA MET A 168 -20.09 -0.53 -8.73
C MET A 168 -21.49 -0.69 -9.28
#